data_227c7aa6a4cc22767dfe7f5226b21948
#
_entry.id   227c7aa6a4cc22767dfe7f5226b21948
#
_cell.length_a   1.000
_cell.length_b   1.000
_cell.length_c   1.000
_cell.angle_alpha   90.00
_cell.angle_beta   90.00
_cell.angle_gamma   90.00
#
_symmetry.space_group_name_H-M   'P 1'
#
loop_
_entity.id
_entity.type
_entity.pdbx_description
1 polymer ?
#
loop_
_entity_poly.entity_id
_entity_poly.type
_entity_poly.pdbx_seq_one_letter_code
_entity_poly.pdbx_strand_id
1 'polypeptide(L)'
;LRIPIKDGGYIQYERIYYKDGKAEATANKGAIIEKEFTLGLYPSIKYADGVKPYYKVAFLDRDSVDNPDSAYSLSFYDYSNKEVSVEGVVRRNRNADNSRFDTSYIDYITYALESEYQYITLSNDNESGIHGVIIPKFTARNGSHKFRFAIDFGTTNTHIEYSVDGSTSSNPFDITEKDMQIQKLHITDDYMINDVFNSDFIPATIG
;
A
#
# COMPACT_ATOMS: atom_id res chain seq x y z
N LEU A 1 -24.91 0.57 14.40
CA LEU A 1 -24.86 1.89 13.80
C LEU A 1 -26.14 2.64 14.13
N ARG A 2 -26.02 3.87 14.61
CA ARG A 2 -27.17 4.77 14.82
C ARG A 2 -26.97 6.01 13.95
N ILE A 3 -27.93 6.28 13.10
CA ILE A 3 -27.90 7.41 12.17
C ILE A 3 -28.96 8.40 12.67
N PRO A 4 -28.60 9.61 13.13
CA PRO A 4 -29.56 10.60 13.56
C PRO A 4 -30.39 11.10 12.36
N ILE A 5 -31.67 11.35 12.62
CA ILE A 5 -32.59 11.94 11.63
C ILE A 5 -33.11 13.30 12.14
N LYS A 6 -33.75 14.05 11.22
CA LYS A 6 -34.14 15.43 11.40
C LYS A 6 -35.16 15.47 12.52
N ASP A 7 -35.59 15.43 13.36
CA ASP A 7 -36.55 15.51 14.44
C ASP A 7 -36.14 14.85 15.76
N GLY A 8 -34.81 14.65 15.93
CA GLY A 8 -34.23 14.10 17.15
C GLY A 8 -34.35 12.58 17.30
N GLY A 9 -34.93 11.92 16.30
CA GLY A 9 -34.93 10.45 16.21
C GLY A 9 -33.65 9.89 15.65
N TYR A 10 -33.58 8.57 15.52
CA TYR A 10 -32.47 7.88 14.82
C TYR A 10 -32.96 6.61 14.12
N ILE A 11 -32.30 6.25 13.06
CA ILE A 11 -32.41 4.94 12.44
C ILE A 11 -31.33 4.06 13.07
N GLN A 12 -31.71 2.92 13.59
CA GLN A 12 -30.79 1.94 14.14
C GLN A 12 -30.63 0.78 13.17
N TYR A 13 -29.39 0.47 12.87
CA TYR A 13 -29.00 -0.72 12.12
C TYR A 13 -28.09 -1.56 13.00
N GLU A 14 -28.39 -2.84 13.14
CA GLU A 14 -27.60 -3.81 13.89
C GLU A 14 -27.26 -4.99 13.00
N ARG A 15 -25.98 -5.38 13.00
CA ARG A 15 -25.50 -6.57 12.33
C ARG A 15 -24.65 -7.38 13.31
N ILE A 16 -24.94 -8.66 13.40
CA ILE A 16 -24.22 -9.59 14.25
C ILE A 16 -23.11 -10.25 13.43
N TYR A 17 -21.90 -10.30 13.99
CA TYR A 17 -20.76 -10.96 13.41
C TYR A 17 -20.32 -12.13 14.30
N TYR A 18 -20.04 -13.27 13.68
CA TYR A 18 -19.54 -14.47 14.34
C TYR A 18 -18.05 -14.62 14.07
N LYS A 19 -17.27 -14.93 15.11
CA LYS A 19 -15.81 -15.02 15.02
C LYS A 19 -15.32 -16.28 14.30
N ASP A 20 -16.06 -17.37 14.36
CA ASP A 20 -15.64 -18.70 13.92
C ASP A 20 -16.08 -19.09 12.49
N GLY A 21 -16.39 -18.12 11.66
CA GLY A 21 -16.72 -18.34 10.24
C GLY A 21 -18.01 -19.09 9.96
N LYS A 22 -18.70 -19.60 10.99
CA LYS A 22 -19.97 -20.35 10.87
C LYS A 22 -21.21 -19.46 10.83
N ALA A 23 -21.09 -18.27 10.24
CA ALA A 23 -22.26 -17.44 10.02
C ALA A 23 -23.17 -18.12 9.01
N GLU A 24 -24.30 -18.64 9.45
CA GLU A 24 -25.39 -18.93 8.55
C GLU A 24 -25.74 -17.68 7.77
N ALA A 25 -25.87 -17.80 6.44
CA ALA A 25 -26.18 -16.70 5.54
C ALA A 25 -27.62 -16.20 5.77
N THR A 26 -27.87 -15.58 6.91
CA THR A 26 -29.12 -14.91 7.23
C THR A 26 -28.93 -13.41 7.17
N ALA A 27 -29.96 -12.68 6.78
CA ALA A 27 -29.95 -11.22 6.79
C ALA A 27 -29.45 -10.71 8.14
N ASN A 28 -28.58 -9.70 8.16
CA ASN A 28 -28.00 -9.08 9.33
C ASN A 28 -26.96 -9.89 10.11
N LYS A 29 -26.46 -10.99 9.59
CA LYS A 29 -25.35 -11.76 10.16
C LYS A 29 -24.16 -11.81 9.21
N GLY A 30 -22.96 -11.89 9.75
CA GLY A 30 -21.73 -12.00 8.98
C GLY A 30 -20.67 -12.79 9.74
N ALA A 31 -19.63 -13.23 9.06
CA ALA A 31 -18.44 -13.80 9.66
C ALA A 31 -17.36 -12.72 9.82
N ILE A 32 -16.54 -12.86 10.87
CA ILE A 32 -15.28 -12.14 10.98
C ILE A 32 -14.23 -13.00 10.30
N ILE A 33 -13.56 -12.44 9.31
CA ILE A 33 -12.46 -13.07 8.62
C ILE A 33 -11.18 -12.54 9.26
N GLU A 34 -10.33 -13.45 9.75
CA GLU A 34 -8.98 -13.13 10.20
C GLU A 34 -8.04 -13.44 9.03
N LYS A 35 -7.26 -12.45 8.63
CA LYS A 35 -6.33 -12.55 7.50
C LYS A 35 -5.02 -11.84 7.83
N GLU A 36 -3.91 -12.57 7.71
CA GLU A 36 -2.58 -11.99 7.88
C GLU A 36 -2.03 -11.52 6.53
N PHE A 37 -1.68 -10.24 6.46
CA PHE A 37 -1.07 -9.66 5.28
C PHE A 37 -0.16 -8.50 5.64
N THR A 38 0.70 -8.14 4.71
CA THR A 38 1.49 -6.91 4.76
C THR A 38 1.17 -6.06 3.54
N LEU A 39 0.91 -4.79 3.77
CA LEU A 39 0.60 -3.81 2.73
C LEU A 39 1.53 -2.61 2.88
N GLY A 40 2.21 -2.23 1.79
CA GLY A 40 2.98 -1.01 1.67
C GLY A 40 2.36 -0.07 0.65
N LEU A 41 2.21 1.20 1.00
CA LEU A 41 1.69 2.26 0.13
C LEU A 41 2.73 3.36 -0.02
N TYR A 42 3.06 3.73 -1.26
CA TYR A 42 4.00 4.80 -1.55
C TYR A 42 3.60 5.58 -2.82
N PRO A 43 3.74 6.90 -2.84
CA PRO A 43 3.88 7.76 -1.66
C PRO A 43 2.56 7.91 -0.91
N SER A 44 2.62 8.19 0.38
CA SER A 44 1.45 8.41 1.24
C SER A 44 0.97 9.87 1.20
N ILE A 45 0.95 10.46 0.01
CA ILE A 45 0.55 11.85 -0.22
C ILE A 45 -0.60 11.93 -1.21
N LYS A 46 -1.41 12.98 -1.08
CA LYS A 46 -2.34 13.40 -2.13
C LYS A 46 -1.60 14.35 -3.08
N TYR A 47 -1.62 14.02 -4.36
CA TYR A 47 -1.04 14.88 -5.38
C TYR A 47 -1.82 16.18 -5.53
N ALA A 48 -1.13 17.24 -5.94
CA ALA A 48 -1.76 18.51 -6.26
C ALA A 48 -2.57 18.41 -7.56
N ASP A 49 -3.60 19.26 -7.70
CA ASP A 49 -4.41 19.32 -8.92
C ASP A 49 -3.54 19.57 -10.16
N GLY A 50 -3.79 18.80 -11.21
CA GLY A 50 -3.05 18.89 -12.46
C GLY A 50 -1.72 18.13 -12.49
N VAL A 51 -1.31 17.52 -11.39
CA VAL A 51 -0.14 16.62 -11.34
C VAL A 51 -0.62 15.19 -11.56
N LYS A 52 -0.01 14.50 -12.53
CA LYS A 52 -0.29 13.07 -12.75
C LYS A 52 0.20 12.28 -11.55
N PRO A 53 -0.68 11.59 -10.83
CA PRO A 53 -0.27 10.81 -9.68
C PRO A 53 0.48 9.55 -10.12
N TYR A 54 1.35 9.06 -9.24
CA TYR A 54 1.99 7.77 -9.38
C TYR A 54 2.14 7.12 -8.01
N TYR A 55 1.43 6.03 -7.80
CA TYR A 55 1.47 5.29 -6.55
C TYR A 55 2.02 3.89 -6.79
N LYS A 56 2.78 3.39 -5.84
CA LYS A 56 3.14 1.98 -5.74
C LYS A 56 2.46 1.37 -4.53
N VAL A 57 1.90 0.19 -4.71
CA VAL A 57 1.33 -0.62 -3.65
C VAL A 57 2.01 -1.99 -3.70
N ALA A 58 2.51 -2.46 -2.56
CA ALA A 58 3.01 -3.82 -2.42
C ALA A 58 2.13 -4.59 -1.45
N PHE A 59 1.79 -5.80 -1.80
CA PHE A 59 0.91 -6.68 -1.03
C PHE A 59 1.53 -8.06 -0.88
N LEU A 60 1.66 -8.49 0.36
CA LEU A 60 2.08 -9.82 0.73
C LEU A 60 0.96 -10.49 1.52
N ASP A 61 0.41 -11.54 0.94
CA ASP A 61 -0.56 -12.41 1.60
C ASP A 61 0.17 -13.63 2.16
N ARG A 62 0.32 -13.72 3.47
CA ARG A 62 1.06 -14.81 4.11
C ARG A 62 0.35 -16.16 4.01
N ASP A 63 -0.98 -16.14 4.11
CA ASP A 63 -1.75 -17.38 4.08
C ASP A 63 -1.69 -18.05 2.70
N SER A 64 -1.49 -17.26 1.64
CA SER A 64 -1.38 -17.79 0.28
C SER A 64 -0.09 -18.56 0.03
N VAL A 65 0.93 -18.38 0.86
CA VAL A 65 2.18 -19.15 0.77
C VAL A 65 1.92 -20.62 1.06
N ASP A 66 1.10 -20.91 2.07
CA ASP A 66 0.78 -22.27 2.49
C ASP A 66 -0.44 -22.83 1.76
N ASN A 67 -1.35 -21.97 1.31
CA ASN A 67 -2.58 -22.35 0.60
C ASN A 67 -2.88 -21.35 -0.54
N PRO A 68 -2.42 -21.62 -1.78
CA PRO A 68 -2.65 -20.75 -2.93
C PRO A 68 -4.13 -20.50 -3.24
N ASP A 69 -5.01 -21.43 -2.91
CA ASP A 69 -6.46 -21.29 -3.12
C ASP A 69 -7.11 -20.25 -2.19
N SER A 70 -6.40 -19.85 -1.13
CA SER A 70 -6.81 -18.79 -0.22
C SER A 70 -6.23 -17.41 -0.57
N ALA A 71 -5.57 -17.29 -1.72
CA ALA A 71 -4.94 -16.05 -2.15
C ALA A 71 -5.96 -14.91 -2.28
N TYR A 72 -5.57 -13.75 -1.78
CA TYR A 72 -6.34 -12.52 -1.90
C TYR A 72 -5.79 -11.64 -3.00
N SER A 73 -6.68 -10.96 -3.69
CA SER A 73 -6.37 -9.92 -4.67
C SER A 73 -6.83 -8.55 -4.19
N LEU A 74 -6.17 -7.51 -4.70
CA LEU A 74 -6.53 -6.13 -4.43
C LEU A 74 -7.19 -5.51 -5.65
N SER A 75 -8.32 -4.84 -5.43
CA SER A 75 -8.92 -3.91 -6.41
C SER A 75 -8.92 -2.50 -5.84
N PHE A 76 -8.68 -1.52 -6.70
CA PHE A 76 -8.55 -0.11 -6.34
C PHE A 76 -9.74 0.68 -6.89
N TYR A 77 -10.27 1.61 -6.12
CA TYR A 77 -11.44 2.39 -6.51
C TYR A 77 -11.19 3.88 -6.34
N ASP A 78 -11.63 4.66 -7.32
CA ASP A 78 -11.56 6.11 -7.29
C ASP A 78 -12.68 6.75 -6.44
N TYR A 79 -12.69 8.09 -6.37
CA TYR A 79 -13.69 8.85 -5.62
C TYR A 79 -15.12 8.75 -6.20
N SER A 80 -15.27 8.18 -7.40
CA SER A 80 -16.56 7.93 -8.06
C SER A 80 -17.02 6.48 -7.92
N ASN A 81 -16.34 5.68 -7.08
CA ASN A 81 -16.53 4.23 -6.93
C ASN A 81 -16.31 3.44 -8.23
N LYS A 82 -15.52 3.99 -9.14
CA LYS A 82 -15.11 3.29 -10.35
C LYS A 82 -13.80 2.57 -10.09
N GLU A 83 -13.72 1.33 -10.54
CA GLU A 83 -12.50 0.54 -10.43
C GLU A 83 -11.38 1.13 -11.32
N VAL A 84 -10.22 1.31 -10.70
CA VAL A 84 -8.98 1.72 -11.37
C VAL A 84 -8.32 0.46 -11.92
N SER A 85 -8.27 0.35 -13.24
CA SER A 85 -7.62 -0.79 -13.88
C SER A 85 -6.11 -0.74 -13.63
N VAL A 86 -5.60 -1.77 -12.96
CA VAL A 86 -4.17 -1.94 -12.69
C VAL A 86 -3.84 -3.43 -12.65
N GLU A 87 -2.70 -3.79 -13.20
CA GLU A 87 -2.19 -5.15 -13.17
C GLU A 87 -1.22 -5.35 -12.01
N GLY A 88 -1.41 -6.41 -11.25
CA GLY A 88 -0.49 -6.85 -10.21
C GLY A 88 0.71 -7.58 -10.82
N VAL A 89 1.92 -7.19 -10.44
CA VAL A 89 3.16 -7.85 -10.87
C VAL A 89 3.75 -8.59 -9.70
N VAL A 90 3.88 -9.91 -9.85
CA VAL A 90 4.53 -10.76 -8.84
C VAL A 90 6.02 -10.43 -8.75
N ARG A 91 6.48 -10.16 -7.56
CA ARG A 91 7.88 -9.93 -7.22
C ARG A 91 8.38 -11.03 -6.32
N ARG A 92 9.53 -11.59 -6.67
CA ARG A 92 10.21 -12.59 -5.84
C ARG A 92 11.25 -11.90 -4.96
N ASN A 93 11.22 -12.20 -3.67
CA ASN A 93 12.24 -11.71 -2.76
C ASN A 93 13.63 -12.28 -3.15
N ARG A 94 14.53 -11.40 -3.60
CA ARG A 94 15.90 -11.77 -3.95
C ARG A 94 16.88 -11.67 -2.79
N ASN A 95 16.47 -10.99 -1.72
CA ASN A 95 17.32 -10.72 -0.56
C ASN A 95 17.11 -11.71 0.59
N ALA A 96 16.34 -12.80 0.39
CA ALA A 96 16.40 -13.92 1.31
C ALA A 96 17.86 -14.35 1.39
N ASP A 97 18.43 -14.11 2.54
CA ASP A 97 19.84 -14.30 2.87
C ASP A 97 20.39 -15.57 2.19
N ASN A 98 21.59 -15.46 1.62
CA ASN A 98 22.34 -16.58 1.03
C ASN A 98 22.68 -17.72 2.01
N SER A 99 21.92 -17.86 3.09
CA SER A 99 21.98 -19.03 3.93
C SER A 99 21.53 -20.23 3.08
N ARG A 100 22.45 -21.07 2.76
CA ARG A 100 22.37 -22.23 1.84
C ARG A 100 21.27 -23.26 2.18
N PHE A 101 20.36 -22.95 3.09
CA PHE A 101 19.41 -23.91 3.66
C PHE A 101 17.95 -23.43 3.67
N ASP A 102 17.66 -22.17 3.41
CA ASP A 102 16.28 -21.71 3.37
C ASP A 102 15.92 -21.21 1.98
N THR A 103 15.22 -22.05 1.22
CA THR A 103 14.74 -21.76 -0.14
C THR A 103 13.31 -21.22 -0.15
N SER A 104 12.81 -20.78 0.99
CA SER A 104 11.49 -20.18 1.08
C SER A 104 11.51 -18.76 0.49
N TYR A 105 11.25 -18.66 -0.79
CA TYR A 105 10.99 -17.38 -1.43
C TYR A 105 9.61 -16.90 -1.01
N ILE A 106 9.53 -15.69 -0.49
CA ILE A 106 8.25 -15.05 -0.25
C ILE A 106 7.96 -14.18 -1.47
N ASP A 107 7.00 -14.60 -2.27
CA ASP A 107 6.51 -13.80 -3.39
C ASP A 107 5.50 -12.77 -2.86
N TYR A 108 5.56 -11.54 -3.38
CA TYR A 108 4.60 -10.49 -3.10
C TYR A 108 4.16 -9.83 -4.41
N ILE A 109 3.05 -9.14 -4.39
CA ILE A 109 2.49 -8.50 -5.57
C ILE A 109 2.70 -6.99 -5.47
N THR A 110 3.15 -6.37 -6.57
CA THR A 110 3.24 -4.92 -6.67
C THR A 110 2.27 -4.39 -7.71
N TYR A 111 1.65 -3.25 -7.39
CA TYR A 111 0.75 -2.52 -8.26
C TYR A 111 1.32 -1.12 -8.49
N ALA A 112 1.30 -0.65 -9.74
CA ALA A 112 1.70 0.71 -10.11
C ALA A 112 0.48 1.45 -10.65
N LEU A 113 0.01 2.46 -9.92
CA LEU A 113 -1.18 3.22 -10.26
C LEU A 113 -0.78 4.61 -10.77
N GLU A 114 -1.30 5.00 -11.92
CA GLU A 114 -1.12 6.33 -12.51
C GLU A 114 -2.38 7.21 -12.35
N SER A 115 -3.24 6.85 -11.42
CA SER A 115 -4.49 7.56 -11.09
C SER A 115 -4.66 7.62 -9.58
N GLU A 116 -5.43 8.60 -9.12
CA GLU A 116 -5.86 8.64 -7.72
C GLU A 116 -6.83 7.49 -7.42
N TYR A 117 -6.75 6.98 -6.20
CA TYR A 117 -7.71 6.03 -5.67
C TYR A 117 -8.08 6.41 -4.24
N GLN A 118 -9.28 6.04 -3.84
CA GLN A 118 -9.83 6.37 -2.52
C GLN A 118 -9.74 5.20 -1.56
N TYR A 119 -10.01 3.99 -2.04
CA TYR A 119 -9.99 2.79 -1.21
C TYR A 119 -9.55 1.57 -2.01
N ILE A 120 -9.18 0.54 -1.27
CA ILE A 120 -8.75 -0.76 -1.76
C ILE A 120 -9.70 -1.80 -1.20
N THR A 121 -10.12 -2.76 -2.02
CA THR A 121 -10.85 -3.93 -1.55
C THR A 121 -9.97 -5.16 -1.59
N LEU A 122 -10.19 -6.05 -0.64
CA LEU A 122 -9.61 -7.39 -0.62
C LEU A 122 -10.70 -8.39 -0.99
N SER A 123 -10.44 -9.23 -1.96
CA SER A 123 -11.33 -10.32 -2.38
C SER A 123 -10.54 -11.59 -2.65
N ASN A 124 -11.20 -12.72 -2.51
CA ASN A 124 -10.66 -14.01 -2.89
C ASN A 124 -11.48 -14.53 -4.08
N ASP A 125 -10.81 -14.98 -5.14
CA ASP A 125 -11.48 -15.43 -6.36
C ASP A 125 -12.30 -16.72 -6.15
N ASN A 126 -11.97 -17.50 -5.12
CA ASN A 126 -12.68 -18.72 -4.76
C ASN A 126 -13.88 -18.48 -3.83
N GLU A 127 -14.03 -17.28 -3.30
CA GLU A 127 -15.12 -16.90 -2.40
C GLU A 127 -15.85 -15.68 -2.94
N SER A 128 -17.16 -15.67 -2.85
CA SER A 128 -17.93 -14.54 -3.34
C SER A 128 -17.86 -13.33 -2.41
N GLY A 129 -17.60 -12.18 -2.98
CA GLY A 129 -17.75 -10.88 -2.31
C GLY A 129 -16.44 -10.22 -1.88
N ILE A 130 -16.61 -9.05 -1.30
CA ILE A 130 -15.51 -8.25 -0.73
C ILE A 130 -15.33 -8.66 0.72
N HIS A 131 -14.12 -9.10 1.08
CA HIS A 131 -13.80 -9.55 2.44
C HIS A 131 -13.23 -8.45 3.31
N GLY A 132 -12.62 -7.43 2.70
CA GLY A 132 -12.06 -6.31 3.44
C GLY A 132 -12.01 -5.03 2.60
N VAL A 133 -12.00 -3.89 3.30
CA VAL A 133 -11.83 -2.57 2.71
C VAL A 133 -10.76 -1.82 3.47
N ILE A 134 -9.79 -1.28 2.76
CA ILE A 134 -8.72 -0.43 3.30
C ILE A 134 -8.90 0.97 2.73
N ILE A 135 -9.00 1.94 3.61
CA ILE A 135 -9.11 3.36 3.25
C ILE A 135 -7.81 4.06 3.64
N PRO A 136 -6.89 4.29 2.69
CA PRO A 136 -5.64 4.97 2.98
C PRO A 136 -5.90 6.43 3.38
N LYS A 137 -5.12 6.92 4.32
CA LYS A 137 -5.12 8.34 4.66
C LYS A 137 -3.99 9.04 3.94
N PHE A 138 -4.29 9.65 2.81
CA PHE A 138 -3.33 10.47 2.10
C PHE A 138 -3.21 11.87 2.73
N THR A 139 -1.98 12.33 2.90
CA THR A 139 -1.71 13.67 3.42
C THR A 139 -1.55 14.63 2.25
N ALA A 140 -2.38 15.67 2.19
CA ALA A 140 -2.20 16.74 1.24
C ALA A 140 -0.92 17.51 1.58
N ARG A 141 -0.01 17.63 0.62
CA ARG A 141 1.20 18.46 0.73
C ARG A 141 1.23 19.43 -0.43
N ASN A 142 1.17 20.71 -0.11
CA ASN A 142 1.34 21.78 -1.06
C ASN A 142 2.79 22.24 -1.01
N GLY A 143 3.56 21.96 -2.04
CA GLY A 143 4.90 22.52 -2.21
C GLY A 143 4.79 23.91 -2.82
N SER A 144 5.49 24.89 -2.24
CA SER A 144 5.61 26.26 -2.77
C SER A 144 6.95 26.55 -3.44
N HIS A 145 7.89 25.60 -3.37
CA HIS A 145 9.25 25.77 -3.85
C HIS A 145 9.47 25.17 -5.22
N LYS A 146 10.34 25.82 -6.00
CA LYS A 146 10.86 25.28 -7.25
C LYS A 146 12.22 24.66 -7.00
N PHE A 147 12.37 23.40 -7.38
CA PHE A 147 13.62 22.66 -7.23
C PHE A 147 14.32 22.54 -8.57
N ARG A 148 15.64 22.64 -8.55
CA ARG A 148 16.53 22.31 -9.65
C ARG A 148 17.45 21.22 -9.17
N PHE A 149 17.47 20.10 -9.86
CA PHE A 149 18.31 18.95 -9.56
C PHE A 149 19.49 18.89 -10.53
N ALA A 150 20.67 18.54 -10.01
CA ALA A 150 21.82 18.09 -10.77
C ALA A 150 22.06 16.62 -10.42
N ILE A 151 22.15 15.78 -11.44
CA ILE A 151 22.32 14.33 -11.27
C ILE A 151 23.56 13.92 -12.04
N ASP A 152 24.53 13.34 -11.33
CA ASP A 152 25.73 12.73 -11.91
C ASP A 152 25.61 11.21 -11.82
N PHE A 153 25.54 10.56 -12.98
CA PHE A 153 25.49 9.11 -13.10
C PHE A 153 26.90 8.54 -13.25
N GLY A 154 27.56 8.27 -12.14
CA GLY A 154 28.79 7.50 -12.14
C GLY A 154 28.55 6.00 -12.37
N THR A 155 29.58 5.26 -12.78
CA THR A 155 29.51 3.81 -12.98
C THR A 155 29.33 3.02 -11.70
N THR A 156 29.72 3.59 -10.57
CA THR A 156 29.66 3.00 -9.22
C THR A 156 28.69 3.72 -8.30
N ASN A 157 28.55 5.03 -8.45
CA ASN A 157 27.72 5.86 -7.58
C ASN A 157 26.96 6.88 -8.40
N THR A 158 25.73 7.18 -7.99
CA THR A 158 24.94 8.31 -8.49
C THR A 158 24.96 9.40 -7.44
N HIS A 159 25.41 10.59 -7.83
CA HIS A 159 25.38 11.77 -6.95
C HIS A 159 24.26 12.71 -7.37
N ILE A 160 23.46 13.16 -6.39
CA ILE A 160 22.34 14.06 -6.64
C ILE A 160 22.46 15.27 -5.72
N GLU A 161 22.40 16.45 -6.32
CA GLU A 161 22.29 17.72 -5.59
C GLU A 161 21.05 18.49 -6.03
N TYR A 162 20.55 19.35 -5.18
CA TYR A 162 19.43 20.22 -5.51
C TYR A 162 19.64 21.64 -5.02
N SER A 163 19.04 22.60 -5.72
CA SER A 163 18.88 23.98 -5.28
C SER A 163 17.40 24.38 -5.28
N VAL A 164 17.04 25.32 -4.40
CA VAL A 164 15.66 25.77 -4.19
C VAL A 164 15.52 27.22 -4.65
N ASP A 165 14.42 27.52 -5.36
CA ASP A 165 14.02 28.88 -5.75
C ASP A 165 15.11 29.70 -6.46
N GLY A 166 15.94 29.04 -7.25
CA GLY A 166 17.00 29.72 -8.01
C GLY A 166 18.23 30.08 -7.19
N SER A 167 18.37 29.55 -5.97
CA SER A 167 19.60 29.63 -5.17
C SER A 167 20.82 29.18 -5.99
N THR A 168 21.95 29.82 -5.79
CA THR A 168 23.25 29.42 -6.36
C THR A 168 23.97 28.35 -5.52
N SER A 169 23.52 28.14 -4.27
CA SER A 169 24.05 27.07 -3.41
C SER A 169 23.26 25.79 -3.67
N SER A 170 23.97 24.68 -3.77
CA SER A 170 23.38 23.33 -3.83
C SER A 170 23.43 22.67 -2.46
N ASN A 171 22.52 21.73 -2.26
CA ASN A 171 22.47 20.84 -1.12
C ASN A 171 22.50 19.40 -1.62
N PRO A 172 23.14 18.49 -0.89
CA PRO A 172 23.06 17.07 -1.23
C PRO A 172 21.63 16.57 -1.08
N PHE A 173 21.22 15.68 -1.95
CA PHE A 173 19.90 15.05 -1.87
C PHE A 173 20.01 13.75 -1.09
N ASP A 174 19.74 13.83 0.20
CA ASP A 174 19.71 12.69 1.11
C ASP A 174 18.26 12.32 1.41
N ILE A 175 17.91 11.06 1.20
CA ILE A 175 16.62 10.50 1.64
C ILE A 175 16.84 9.87 3.01
N THR A 176 16.24 10.48 4.02
CA THR A 176 16.27 9.95 5.39
C THR A 176 14.98 9.20 5.71
N GLU A 177 14.96 8.41 6.79
CA GLU A 177 13.75 7.75 7.26
C GLU A 177 12.57 8.71 7.49
N LYS A 178 12.85 9.98 7.81
CA LYS A 178 11.82 11.01 7.99
C LYS A 178 11.18 11.48 6.69
N ASP A 179 11.86 11.27 5.58
CA ASP A 179 11.40 11.66 4.24
C ASP A 179 10.64 10.53 3.57
N MET A 180 10.67 9.34 4.15
CA MET A 180 9.95 8.18 3.63
C MET A 180 8.45 8.38 3.70
N GLN A 181 7.81 8.43 2.54
CA GLN A 181 6.37 8.63 2.38
C GLN A 181 5.65 7.29 2.21
N ILE A 182 6.05 6.29 2.99
CA ILE A 182 5.46 4.95 2.95
C ILE A 182 4.51 4.78 4.12
N GLN A 183 3.30 4.32 3.85
CA GLN A 183 2.42 3.75 4.86
C GLN A 183 2.57 2.24 4.83
N LYS A 184 2.83 1.66 5.99
CA LYS A 184 2.92 0.20 6.15
C LYS A 184 1.81 -0.27 7.07
N LEU A 185 1.12 -1.31 6.65
CA LEU A 185 0.17 -2.06 7.46
C LEU A 185 0.63 -3.53 7.44
N HIS A 186 1.04 -4.05 8.60
CA HIS A 186 1.42 -5.43 8.77
C HIS A 186 1.13 -5.90 10.20
N ILE A 187 0.90 -7.19 10.33
CA ILE A 187 0.47 -7.80 11.60
C ILE A 187 1.66 -8.44 12.35
N THR A 188 2.79 -8.67 11.67
CA THR A 188 3.93 -9.39 12.24
C THR A 188 5.20 -8.54 12.35
N ASP A 189 6.02 -8.84 13.37
CA ASP A 189 7.35 -8.25 13.59
C ASP A 189 8.44 -8.86 12.68
N ASP A 190 8.06 -9.38 11.53
CA ASP A 190 8.99 -10.00 10.60
C ASP A 190 9.88 -8.94 9.93
N TYR A 191 11.13 -8.85 10.37
CA TYR A 191 12.12 -7.89 9.88
C TYR A 191 12.41 -8.05 8.38
N MET A 192 12.37 -9.27 7.86
CA MET A 192 12.65 -9.56 6.45
C MET A 192 11.62 -8.91 5.51
N ILE A 193 10.36 -8.83 5.93
CA ILE A 193 9.29 -8.20 5.16
C ILE A 193 9.50 -6.70 5.05
N ASN A 194 10.01 -6.06 6.10
CA ASN A 194 10.29 -4.63 6.08
C ASN A 194 11.37 -4.26 5.07
N ASP A 195 12.42 -5.06 4.96
CA ASP A 195 13.53 -4.80 4.04
C ASP A 195 13.12 -4.98 2.58
N VAL A 196 12.32 -6.01 2.29
CA VAL A 196 11.80 -6.27 0.94
C VAL A 196 10.99 -5.10 0.41
N PHE A 197 10.05 -4.59 1.18
CA PHE A 197 9.22 -3.47 0.74
C PHE A 197 10.02 -2.18 0.58
N ASN A 198 10.99 -1.93 1.44
CA ASN A 198 11.83 -0.74 1.32
C ASN A 198 12.63 -0.76 0.02
N SER A 199 13.18 -1.90 -0.38
CA SER A 199 13.98 -2.00 -1.61
C SER A 199 13.18 -1.77 -2.90
N ASP A 200 11.87 -2.03 -2.89
CA ASP A 200 11.00 -1.78 -4.05
C ASP A 200 10.52 -0.33 -4.15
N PHE A 201 10.46 0.38 -3.03
CA PHE A 201 9.95 1.74 -3.00
C PHE A 201 11.04 2.79 -3.00
N ILE A 202 12.16 2.48 -2.39
CA ILE A 202 13.28 3.40 -2.25
C ILE A 202 14.55 2.63 -2.61
N PRO A 203 15.33 3.10 -3.57
CA PRO A 203 16.64 2.50 -3.85
C PRO A 203 17.44 2.47 -2.55
N ALA A 204 18.01 1.33 -2.22
CA ALA A 204 18.73 1.12 -0.96
C ALA A 204 19.98 2.03 -0.83
N THR A 205 20.45 2.57 -1.94
CA THR A 205 21.56 3.51 -2.00
C THR A 205 21.31 4.53 -3.11
N ILE A 206 21.02 5.75 -2.70
CA ILE A 206 21.36 6.94 -3.46
C ILE A 206 22.63 7.43 -2.77
N GLY A 207 23.75 6.90 -3.17
CA GLY A 207 25.06 7.26 -2.66
C GLY A 207 25.73 8.25 -3.56
#